data_17ca36e0f03b17e71d27d57f904597fc
#
_entry.id   17ca36e0f03b17e71d27d57f904597fc
#
_cell.length_a   1.000
_cell.length_b   1.000
_cell.length_c   1.000
_cell.angle_alpha   90.00
_cell.angle_beta   90.00
_cell.angle_gamma   90.00
#
_symmetry.space_group_name_H-M   'P 1'
#
loop_
_entity.id
_entity.type
_entity.pdbx_description
1 polymer ?
#
loop_
_entity_poly.entity_id
_entity_poly.type
_entity_poly.pdbx_seq_one_letter_code
_entity_poly.pdbx_strand_id
1 'polypeptide(L)'
;MTLSINNTFVWEGITVNIALPQDYDRLRPYPAILLNDGQINYLSRLSPSVILIGLISNNRLDDYTPWKANALKPSNPDFGGRADSYHQKLFNGILAEIRQHYRLDDKRIAYGGYSLGGLAAVYSLYSVCEVPCVFSICGSFWYPGFTDYCRTQELKNKDCLVYLQNGKTEGANHSNRLSKAPFYAAEIHRLIQKEILTTCSAFDPYGHHEALKERYAAFAEWLTTQWHID
;
A
#
# COMPACT_ATOMS: atom_id res chain seq x y z
N MET A 1 -0.38 2.32 21.62
CA MET A 1 0.62 1.30 22.01
C MET A 1 1.66 1.21 20.92
N THR A 2 2.94 1.05 21.29
CA THR A 2 3.99 0.76 20.31
C THR A 2 4.01 -0.76 20.11
N LEU A 3 3.97 -1.21 18.86
CA LEU A 3 4.05 -2.64 18.54
C LEU A 3 5.44 -3.18 18.84
N SER A 4 5.50 -4.40 19.35
CA SER A 4 6.74 -5.16 19.47
C SER A 4 7.07 -5.82 18.12
N ILE A 5 8.28 -5.59 17.62
CA ILE A 5 8.80 -6.30 16.45
C ILE A 5 9.33 -7.64 16.92
N ASN A 6 8.78 -8.73 16.41
CA ASN A 6 9.15 -10.10 16.78
C ASN A 6 10.31 -10.64 15.94
N ASN A 7 10.42 -10.18 14.69
CA ASN A 7 11.48 -10.58 13.78
C ASN A 7 11.83 -9.44 12.80
N THR A 8 13.10 -9.37 12.42
CA THR A 8 13.61 -8.45 11.38
C THR A 8 14.61 -9.19 10.51
N PHE A 9 14.47 -9.06 9.20
CA PHE A 9 15.46 -9.53 8.24
C PHE A 9 15.59 -8.56 7.05
N VAL A 10 16.64 -8.75 6.25
CA VAL A 10 16.86 -7.94 5.03
C VAL A 10 16.81 -8.85 3.82
N TRP A 11 16.03 -8.45 2.82
CA TRP A 11 15.90 -9.14 1.54
C TRP A 11 16.19 -8.18 0.39
N GLU A 12 17.32 -8.34 -0.27
CA GLU A 12 17.73 -7.53 -1.44
C GLU A 12 17.52 -6.01 -1.28
N GLY A 13 17.94 -5.46 -0.15
CA GLY A 13 17.85 -4.02 0.15
C GLY A 13 16.50 -3.57 0.74
N ILE A 14 15.61 -4.50 1.04
CA ILE A 14 14.34 -4.26 1.73
C ILE A 14 14.45 -4.80 3.15
N THR A 15 14.32 -3.94 4.16
CA THR A 15 14.20 -4.38 5.56
C THR A 15 12.76 -4.77 5.83
N VAL A 16 12.57 -5.98 6.35
CA VAL A 16 11.27 -6.56 6.68
C VAL A 16 11.15 -6.68 8.19
N ASN A 17 10.19 -5.98 8.77
CA ASN A 17 9.85 -6.04 10.20
C ASN A 17 8.54 -6.78 10.38
N ILE A 18 8.51 -7.80 11.23
CA ILE A 18 7.32 -8.62 11.48
C ILE A 18 6.87 -8.43 12.93
N ALA A 19 5.62 -8.04 13.10
CA ALA A 19 4.93 -8.03 14.38
C ALA A 19 3.82 -9.09 14.38
N LEU A 20 3.91 -10.02 15.33
CA LEU A 20 2.97 -11.12 15.50
C LEU A 20 1.88 -10.75 16.52
N PRO A 21 0.68 -11.35 16.44
CA PRO A 21 -0.27 -11.35 17.52
C PRO A 21 0.36 -11.84 18.83
N GLN A 22 -0.10 -11.29 19.97
CA GLN A 22 0.45 -11.66 21.26
C GLN A 22 0.32 -13.17 21.55
N ASP A 23 -0.82 -13.76 21.17
CA ASP A 23 -1.12 -15.18 21.32
C ASP A 23 -0.94 -15.95 20.02
N TYR A 24 0.15 -15.62 19.28
CA TYR A 24 0.45 -16.27 18.00
C TYR A 24 0.64 -17.78 18.17
N ASP A 25 -0.17 -18.55 17.46
CA ASP A 25 -0.11 -20.01 17.40
C ASP A 25 0.32 -20.47 15.98
N ARG A 26 1.41 -21.22 15.90
CA ARG A 26 1.95 -21.75 14.62
C ARG A 26 1.00 -22.71 13.90
N LEU A 27 0.00 -23.24 14.60
CA LEU A 27 -0.97 -24.17 14.00
C LEU A 27 -2.14 -23.46 13.34
N ARG A 28 -2.33 -22.16 13.59
CA ARG A 28 -3.43 -21.37 13.04
C ARG A 28 -2.95 -20.48 11.89
N PRO A 29 -3.70 -20.39 10.77
CA PRO A 29 -3.42 -19.38 9.76
C PRO A 29 -3.89 -18.00 10.22
N TYR A 30 -3.09 -16.95 9.96
CA TYR A 30 -3.39 -15.58 10.31
C TYR A 30 -3.48 -14.69 9.07
N PRO A 31 -4.44 -13.75 9.03
CA PRO A 31 -4.40 -12.65 8.09
C PRO A 31 -3.07 -11.89 8.20
N ALA A 32 -2.63 -11.29 7.09
CA ALA A 32 -1.39 -10.52 7.10
C ALA A 32 -1.53 -9.20 6.32
N ILE A 33 -0.83 -8.17 6.77
CA ILE A 33 -0.77 -6.88 6.09
C ILE A 33 0.70 -6.54 5.80
N LEU A 34 1.01 -6.38 4.51
CA LEU A 34 2.29 -5.88 4.02
C LEU A 34 2.18 -4.37 3.81
N LEU A 35 2.94 -3.60 4.57
CA LEU A 35 2.86 -2.14 4.60
C LEU A 35 4.17 -1.50 4.15
N ASN A 36 4.14 -0.82 3.03
CA ASN A 36 5.24 0.00 2.55
C ASN A 36 5.63 1.09 3.56
N ASP A 37 6.89 1.51 3.56
CA ASP A 37 7.49 2.47 4.49
C ASP A 37 7.51 2.00 5.96
N GLY A 38 7.17 0.75 6.25
CA GLY A 38 7.32 0.15 7.58
C GLY A 38 6.43 0.72 8.68
N GLN A 39 5.43 1.51 8.35
CA GLN A 39 4.62 2.29 9.33
C GLN A 39 3.54 1.45 10.05
N ILE A 40 3.83 0.20 10.40
CA ILE A 40 2.87 -0.76 10.99
C ILE A 40 2.23 -0.29 12.30
N ASN A 41 2.84 0.65 13.03
CA ASN A 41 2.26 1.21 14.26
C ASN A 41 0.90 1.90 14.04
N TYR A 42 0.62 2.41 12.83
CA TYR A 42 -0.70 2.96 12.50
C TYR A 42 -1.81 1.89 12.49
N LEU A 43 -1.43 0.62 12.33
CA LEU A 43 -2.34 -0.52 12.28
C LEU A 43 -2.33 -1.34 13.60
N SER A 44 -1.78 -0.79 14.69
CA SER A 44 -1.64 -1.50 15.97
C SER A 44 -2.95 -2.06 16.54
N ARG A 45 -4.10 -1.48 16.20
CA ARG A 45 -5.42 -2.00 16.59
C ARG A 45 -5.74 -3.38 15.98
N LEU A 46 -5.11 -3.75 14.88
CA LEU A 46 -5.27 -5.05 14.22
C LEU A 46 -4.30 -6.12 14.75
N SER A 47 -3.28 -5.72 15.52
CA SER A 47 -2.22 -6.61 16.00
C SER A 47 -2.69 -7.82 16.84
N PRO A 48 -3.86 -7.81 17.52
CA PRO A 48 -4.33 -9.01 18.20
C PRO A 48 -4.69 -10.16 17.28
N SER A 49 -5.06 -9.87 16.03
CA SER A 49 -5.60 -10.88 15.10
C SER A 49 -4.87 -10.96 13.76
N VAL A 50 -3.92 -10.05 13.49
CA VAL A 50 -3.28 -9.89 12.18
C VAL A 50 -1.76 -9.83 12.32
N ILE A 51 -1.03 -10.52 11.47
CA ILE A 51 0.42 -10.38 11.32
C ILE A 51 0.69 -9.08 10.55
N LEU A 52 1.44 -8.16 11.16
CA LEU A 52 1.80 -6.90 10.53
C LEU A 52 3.24 -6.95 10.02
N ILE A 53 3.43 -6.69 8.72
CA ILE A 53 4.71 -6.80 8.02
C ILE A 53 5.07 -5.42 7.47
N GLY A 54 6.06 -4.79 8.08
CA GLY A 54 6.59 -3.50 7.62
C GLY A 54 7.71 -3.70 6.60
N LEU A 55 7.58 -3.06 5.46
CA LEU A 55 8.53 -3.12 4.34
C LEU A 55 9.24 -1.77 4.21
N ILE A 56 10.55 -1.73 4.42
CA ILE A 56 11.35 -0.52 4.34
C ILE A 56 12.37 -0.69 3.21
N SER A 57 12.10 -0.04 2.07
CA SER A 57 13.06 -0.02 0.95
C SER A 57 14.14 1.03 1.18
N ASN A 58 15.40 0.65 0.92
CA ASN A 58 16.53 1.57 0.91
C ASN A 58 16.50 2.50 -0.33
N ASN A 59 15.73 2.16 -1.36
CA ASN A 59 15.62 2.89 -2.63
C ASN A 59 14.17 3.28 -2.94
N ARG A 60 13.49 3.87 -1.96
CA ARG A 60 12.05 4.17 -2.00
C ARG A 60 11.59 4.90 -3.28
N LEU A 61 12.40 5.84 -3.79
CA LEU A 61 12.06 6.62 -5.00
C LEU A 61 12.11 5.76 -6.27
N ASP A 62 12.91 4.71 -6.26
CA ASP A 62 13.01 3.76 -7.37
C ASP A 62 11.94 2.68 -7.24
N ASP A 63 11.88 2.03 -6.07
CA ASP A 63 11.10 0.83 -5.85
C ASP A 63 9.58 1.07 -5.82
N TYR A 64 9.13 2.29 -5.46
CA TYR A 64 7.71 2.60 -5.38
C TYR A 64 7.17 3.34 -6.60
N THR A 65 7.95 3.45 -7.68
CA THR A 65 7.55 4.17 -8.88
C THR A 65 7.54 3.27 -10.12
N PRO A 66 6.48 3.37 -10.98
CA PRO A 66 6.28 2.45 -12.10
C PRO A 66 7.34 2.54 -13.21
N TRP A 67 7.81 3.74 -13.50
CA TRP A 67 8.80 4.07 -14.54
C TRP A 67 9.64 5.28 -14.13
N LYS A 68 10.70 5.56 -14.88
CA LYS A 68 11.55 6.73 -14.63
C LYS A 68 10.79 8.03 -14.87
N ALA A 69 10.97 8.99 -13.97
CA ALA A 69 10.43 10.32 -14.13
C ALA A 69 11.29 11.35 -13.37
N ASN A 70 11.28 12.58 -13.87
CA ASN A 70 11.99 13.68 -13.21
C ASN A 70 11.36 13.99 -11.86
N ALA A 71 12.20 14.37 -10.92
CA ALA A 71 11.78 14.87 -9.61
C ALA A 71 10.83 16.07 -9.71
N LEU A 72 10.06 16.31 -8.64
CA LEU A 72 9.18 17.49 -8.55
C LEU A 72 9.96 18.80 -8.42
N LYS A 73 11.17 18.75 -7.92
CA LYS A 73 12.11 19.87 -7.81
C LYS A 73 13.45 19.43 -8.37
N PRO A 74 14.17 20.28 -9.13
CA PRO A 74 15.47 19.93 -9.71
C PRO A 74 16.55 19.56 -8.68
N SER A 75 16.39 19.99 -7.43
CA SER A 75 17.31 19.67 -6.32
C SER A 75 17.10 18.28 -5.71
N ASN A 76 16.04 17.58 -6.07
CA ASN A 76 15.73 16.26 -5.54
C ASN A 76 16.17 15.16 -6.53
N PRO A 77 16.47 13.95 -6.04
CA PRO A 77 16.70 12.79 -6.90
C PRO A 77 15.49 12.48 -7.77
N ASP A 78 15.74 12.05 -8.99
CA ASP A 78 14.70 11.55 -9.90
C ASP A 78 14.11 10.23 -9.41
N PHE A 79 12.98 9.86 -9.97
CA PHE A 79 12.31 8.58 -9.71
C PHE A 79 12.88 7.50 -10.63
N GLY A 80 13.25 6.35 -10.06
CA GLY A 80 13.97 5.30 -10.79
C GLY A 80 13.11 4.29 -11.55
N GLY A 81 11.82 4.15 -11.21
CA GLY A 81 10.89 3.34 -11.97
C GLY A 81 11.14 1.83 -11.88
N ARG A 82 11.28 1.28 -10.67
CA ARG A 82 11.60 -0.13 -10.44
C ARG A 82 10.48 -0.91 -9.72
N ALA A 83 9.24 -0.40 -9.75
CA ALA A 83 8.14 -1.04 -9.03
C ALA A 83 7.89 -2.50 -9.44
N ASP A 84 8.07 -2.85 -10.72
CA ASP A 84 7.95 -4.25 -11.15
C ASP A 84 8.97 -5.16 -10.47
N SER A 85 10.25 -4.75 -10.42
CA SER A 85 11.31 -5.49 -9.72
C SER A 85 11.03 -5.58 -8.22
N TYR A 86 10.54 -4.48 -7.62
CA TYR A 86 10.15 -4.45 -6.21
C TYR A 86 9.01 -5.43 -5.91
N HIS A 87 7.97 -5.46 -6.75
CA HIS A 87 6.87 -6.41 -6.59
C HIS A 87 7.32 -7.87 -6.76
N GLN A 88 8.23 -8.16 -7.70
CA GLN A 88 8.80 -9.49 -7.82
C GLN A 88 9.54 -9.92 -6.55
N LYS A 89 10.39 -9.05 -5.99
CA LYS A 89 11.08 -9.31 -4.71
C LYS A 89 10.08 -9.51 -3.57
N LEU A 90 9.04 -8.68 -3.51
CA LEU A 90 8.03 -8.74 -2.46
C LEU A 90 7.21 -10.03 -2.53
N PHE A 91 6.59 -10.34 -3.66
CA PHE A 91 5.62 -11.43 -3.76
C PHE A 91 6.28 -12.80 -3.99
N ASN A 92 7.36 -12.85 -4.77
CA ASN A 92 8.06 -14.11 -5.08
C ASN A 92 9.21 -14.43 -4.11
N GLY A 93 9.76 -13.40 -3.43
CA GLY A 93 10.86 -13.55 -2.47
C GLY A 93 10.38 -13.44 -1.03
N ILE A 94 10.14 -12.21 -0.57
CA ILE A 94 9.83 -11.90 0.84
C ILE A 94 8.61 -12.66 1.34
N LEU A 95 7.51 -12.65 0.59
CA LEU A 95 6.28 -13.34 1.02
C LEU A 95 6.47 -14.86 1.04
N ALA A 96 7.26 -15.42 0.12
CA ALA A 96 7.61 -16.85 0.13
C ALA A 96 8.46 -17.21 1.35
N GLU A 97 9.44 -16.37 1.70
CA GLU A 97 10.26 -16.54 2.91
C GLU A 97 9.41 -16.48 4.19
N ILE A 98 8.51 -15.50 4.27
CA ILE A 98 7.61 -15.38 5.43
C ILE A 98 6.74 -16.62 5.60
N ARG A 99 6.22 -17.19 4.50
CA ARG A 99 5.40 -18.42 4.52
C ARG A 99 6.15 -19.65 5.03
N GLN A 100 7.47 -19.69 4.94
CA GLN A 100 8.25 -20.79 5.51
C GLN A 100 8.25 -20.76 7.05
N HIS A 101 8.13 -19.59 7.64
CA HIS A 101 8.25 -19.38 9.08
C HIS A 101 6.90 -19.11 9.78
N TYR A 102 5.93 -18.56 9.06
CA TYR A 102 4.65 -18.13 9.60
C TYR A 102 3.49 -18.64 8.76
N ARG A 103 2.45 -19.11 9.42
CA ARG A 103 1.27 -19.63 8.75
C ARG A 103 0.32 -18.49 8.40
N LEU A 104 0.34 -18.07 7.15
CA LEU A 104 -0.54 -17.02 6.62
C LEU A 104 -1.87 -17.60 6.12
N ASP A 105 -2.92 -16.82 6.24
CA ASP A 105 -4.17 -17.05 5.51
C ASP A 105 -4.09 -16.35 4.15
N ASP A 106 -3.81 -17.12 3.10
CA ASP A 106 -3.59 -16.60 1.75
C ASP A 106 -4.81 -15.87 1.15
N LYS A 107 -5.99 -16.07 1.71
CA LYS A 107 -7.21 -15.33 1.29
C LYS A 107 -7.34 -13.96 1.98
N ARG A 108 -6.60 -13.73 3.05
CA ARG A 108 -6.62 -12.51 3.85
C ARG A 108 -5.22 -11.88 3.96
N ILE A 109 -4.63 -11.57 2.80
CA ILE A 109 -3.39 -10.80 2.68
C ILE A 109 -3.73 -9.43 2.09
N ALA A 110 -3.33 -8.35 2.77
CA ALA A 110 -3.42 -6.99 2.26
C ALA A 110 -2.02 -6.44 1.95
N TYR A 111 -1.93 -5.66 0.88
CA TYR A 111 -0.73 -4.93 0.50
C TYR A 111 -1.06 -3.48 0.26
N GLY A 112 -0.29 -2.57 0.84
CA GLY A 112 -0.56 -1.15 0.66
C GLY A 112 0.49 -0.22 1.26
N GLY A 113 0.12 1.05 1.33
CA GLY A 113 0.98 2.08 1.91
C GLY A 113 0.44 3.49 1.73
N TYR A 114 1.30 4.43 2.13
CA TYR A 114 1.04 5.86 2.07
C TYR A 114 1.86 6.51 0.96
N SER A 115 1.29 7.53 0.30
CA SER A 115 1.99 8.35 -0.69
C SER A 115 2.55 7.52 -1.88
N LEU A 116 3.85 7.50 -2.13
CA LEU A 116 4.47 6.62 -3.14
C LEU A 116 4.25 5.14 -2.81
N GLY A 117 4.20 4.76 -1.52
CA GLY A 117 3.85 3.39 -1.12
C GLY A 117 2.43 3.02 -1.53
N GLY A 118 1.49 3.98 -1.52
CA GLY A 118 0.13 3.82 -2.03
C GLY A 118 0.07 3.77 -3.56
N LEU A 119 0.93 4.53 -4.26
CA LEU A 119 1.10 4.45 -5.71
C LEU A 119 1.57 3.05 -6.13
N ALA A 120 2.64 2.54 -5.48
CA ALA A 120 3.15 1.19 -5.75
C ALA A 120 2.07 0.13 -5.53
N ALA A 121 1.28 0.26 -4.46
CA ALA A 121 0.20 -0.68 -4.18
C ALA A 121 -0.86 -0.69 -5.29
N VAL A 122 -1.34 0.47 -5.75
CA VAL A 122 -2.31 0.51 -6.85
C VAL A 122 -1.69 0.04 -8.18
N TYR A 123 -0.41 0.34 -8.42
CA TYR A 123 0.30 -0.16 -9.58
C TYR A 123 0.37 -1.70 -9.59
N SER A 124 0.44 -2.36 -8.44
CA SER A 124 0.44 -3.82 -8.36
C SER A 124 -0.81 -4.47 -8.96
N LEU A 125 -1.95 -3.79 -8.99
CA LEU A 125 -3.17 -4.28 -9.65
C LEU A 125 -2.98 -4.53 -11.14
N TYR A 126 -2.00 -3.86 -11.78
CA TYR A 126 -1.66 -4.00 -13.19
C TYR A 126 -0.48 -4.93 -13.46
N SER A 127 0.31 -5.26 -12.44
CA SER A 127 1.57 -6.00 -12.60
C SER A 127 1.56 -7.39 -11.96
N VAL A 128 0.77 -7.62 -10.90
CA VAL A 128 0.65 -8.90 -10.18
C VAL A 128 -0.79 -9.33 -10.04
N CYS A 129 -1.03 -10.65 -10.03
CA CYS A 129 -2.37 -11.23 -10.11
C CYS A 129 -2.99 -11.63 -8.77
N GLU A 130 -2.24 -11.69 -7.64
CA GLU A 130 -2.64 -12.54 -6.52
C GLU A 130 -2.59 -11.85 -5.15
N VAL A 131 -2.97 -10.57 -5.08
CA VAL A 131 -3.10 -9.87 -3.79
C VAL A 131 -4.57 -9.75 -3.43
N PRO A 132 -5.07 -10.47 -2.42
CA PRO A 132 -6.50 -10.47 -2.06
C PRO A 132 -7.06 -9.11 -1.64
N CYS A 133 -6.20 -8.21 -1.12
CA CYS A 133 -6.61 -6.86 -0.75
C CYS A 133 -5.50 -5.87 -1.06
N VAL A 134 -5.82 -4.80 -1.77
CA VAL A 134 -4.90 -3.68 -2.04
C VAL A 134 -5.44 -2.41 -1.39
N PHE A 135 -4.58 -1.65 -0.71
CA PHE A 135 -4.99 -0.37 -0.13
C PHE A 135 -3.99 0.76 -0.41
N SER A 136 -4.52 1.96 -0.52
CA SER A 136 -3.73 3.17 -0.75
C SER A 136 -4.24 4.32 0.10
N ILE A 137 -3.36 4.87 0.93
CA ILE A 137 -3.62 6.07 1.72
C ILE A 137 -2.86 7.22 1.08
N CYS A 138 -3.56 8.24 0.60
CA CYS A 138 -3.00 9.41 -0.08
C CYS A 138 -2.04 9.05 -1.23
N GLY A 139 -2.39 8.04 -2.02
CA GLY A 139 -1.54 7.57 -3.12
C GLY A 139 -1.08 8.70 -4.03
N SER A 140 0.21 8.69 -4.40
CA SER A 140 0.83 9.71 -5.25
C SER A 140 0.38 9.60 -6.72
N PHE A 141 -0.92 9.60 -6.98
CA PHE A 141 -1.52 9.41 -8.30
C PHE A 141 -1.27 10.58 -9.28
N TRP A 142 -0.70 11.67 -8.79
CA TRP A 142 -0.11 12.75 -9.58
C TRP A 142 1.16 12.34 -10.34
N TYR A 143 1.65 11.11 -10.15
CA TYR A 143 2.84 10.59 -10.83
C TYR A 143 2.69 10.70 -12.35
N PRO A 144 3.76 11.16 -13.07
CA PRO A 144 3.67 11.44 -14.50
C PRO A 144 3.17 10.25 -15.32
N GLY A 145 2.10 10.45 -16.07
CA GLY A 145 1.52 9.44 -16.97
C GLY A 145 0.72 8.34 -16.26
N PHE A 146 0.64 8.31 -14.91
CA PHE A 146 -0.02 7.21 -14.19
C PHE A 146 -1.51 7.09 -14.50
N THR A 147 -2.23 8.22 -14.59
CA THR A 147 -3.65 8.21 -14.95
C THR A 147 -3.89 7.70 -16.35
N ASP A 148 -3.03 8.09 -17.32
CA ASP A 148 -3.15 7.62 -18.71
C ASP A 148 -2.80 6.13 -18.82
N TYR A 149 -1.81 5.68 -18.06
CA TYR A 149 -1.51 4.26 -17.92
C TYR A 149 -2.73 3.48 -17.41
N CYS A 150 -3.37 3.92 -16.34
CA CYS A 150 -4.55 3.27 -15.77
C CYS A 150 -5.78 3.29 -16.70
N ARG A 151 -5.86 4.24 -17.63
CA ARG A 151 -6.92 4.29 -18.65
C ARG A 151 -6.72 3.30 -19.78
N THR A 152 -5.47 2.97 -20.10
CA THR A 152 -5.10 2.21 -21.30
C THR A 152 -4.69 0.77 -21.02
N GLN A 153 -4.31 0.46 -19.78
CA GLN A 153 -3.89 -0.88 -19.37
C GLN A 153 -5.02 -1.64 -18.67
N GLU A 154 -5.08 -2.92 -18.91
CA GLU A 154 -5.99 -3.81 -18.19
C GLU A 154 -5.44 -4.16 -16.81
N LEU A 155 -6.33 -4.20 -15.81
CA LEU A 155 -6.04 -4.75 -14.50
C LEU A 155 -5.80 -6.26 -14.61
N LYS A 156 -4.69 -6.73 -14.06
CA LYS A 156 -4.41 -8.17 -13.93
C LYS A 156 -5.11 -8.78 -12.72
N ASN A 157 -5.25 -7.98 -11.66
CA ASN A 157 -5.92 -8.40 -10.43
C ASN A 157 -7.27 -7.67 -10.31
N LYS A 158 -8.36 -8.35 -10.68
CA LYS A 158 -9.74 -7.82 -10.60
C LYS A 158 -10.55 -8.46 -9.47
N ASP A 159 -10.15 -9.65 -9.01
CA ASP A 159 -10.86 -10.40 -7.97
C ASP A 159 -10.23 -10.12 -6.58
N CYS A 160 -10.24 -8.85 -6.18
CA CYS A 160 -9.65 -8.43 -4.92
C CYS A 160 -10.49 -7.34 -4.24
N LEU A 161 -10.25 -7.13 -2.95
CA LEU A 161 -10.73 -5.97 -2.22
C LEU A 161 -9.82 -4.78 -2.50
N VAL A 162 -10.37 -3.59 -2.69
CA VAL A 162 -9.57 -2.37 -2.83
C VAL A 162 -10.07 -1.28 -1.88
N TYR A 163 -9.13 -0.64 -1.18
CA TYR A 163 -9.41 0.54 -0.35
C TYR A 163 -8.57 1.73 -0.81
N LEU A 164 -9.22 2.81 -1.21
CA LEU A 164 -8.57 4.03 -1.66
C LEU A 164 -9.05 5.21 -0.81
N GLN A 165 -8.12 5.95 -0.20
CA GLN A 165 -8.43 7.15 0.56
C GLN A 165 -7.45 8.27 0.27
N ASN A 166 -7.96 9.44 -0.13
CA ASN A 166 -7.19 10.65 -0.41
C ASN A 166 -7.84 11.89 0.25
N GLY A 167 -7.03 12.90 0.47
CA GLY A 167 -7.51 14.20 0.98
C GLY A 167 -7.92 15.13 -0.15
N LYS A 168 -9.01 15.89 0.05
CA LYS A 168 -9.55 16.85 -0.93
C LYS A 168 -8.66 18.09 -1.10
N THR A 169 -7.80 18.39 -0.11
CA THR A 169 -6.90 19.55 -0.12
C THR A 169 -5.42 19.15 -0.29
N GLU A 170 -5.16 17.91 -0.71
CA GLU A 170 -3.79 17.50 -1.03
C GLU A 170 -3.19 18.41 -2.10
N GLY A 171 -1.97 18.91 -1.85
CA GLY A 171 -1.28 19.77 -2.81
C GLY A 171 -1.81 21.22 -2.94
N ALA A 172 -2.78 21.67 -2.14
CA ALA A 172 -3.37 23.00 -2.23
C ALA A 172 -2.35 24.15 -2.16
N ASN A 173 -1.23 23.97 -1.46
CA ASN A 173 -0.16 24.97 -1.30
C ASN A 173 0.97 24.82 -2.33
N HIS A 174 0.78 24.04 -3.40
CA HIS A 174 1.79 23.80 -4.43
C HIS A 174 1.38 24.44 -5.76
N SER A 175 2.38 24.93 -6.52
CA SER A 175 2.20 25.49 -7.87
C SER A 175 2.58 24.50 -9.00
N ASN A 176 3.09 23.32 -8.64
CA ASN A 176 3.45 22.26 -9.57
C ASN A 176 2.33 21.21 -9.70
N ARG A 177 2.63 20.03 -10.29
CA ARG A 177 1.63 18.95 -10.48
C ARG A 177 0.92 18.48 -9.21
N LEU A 178 1.53 18.69 -8.04
CA LEU A 178 0.89 18.36 -6.75
C LEU A 178 -0.41 19.14 -6.54
N SER A 179 -0.54 20.35 -7.07
CA SER A 179 -1.79 21.14 -6.95
C SER A 179 -3.00 20.43 -7.56
N LYS A 180 -2.76 19.46 -8.45
CA LYS A 180 -3.80 18.65 -9.09
C LYS A 180 -3.95 17.24 -8.46
N ALA A 181 -3.30 16.98 -7.31
CA ALA A 181 -3.36 15.67 -6.65
C ALA A 181 -4.80 15.17 -6.40
N PRO A 182 -5.74 16.01 -5.91
CA PRO A 182 -7.12 15.56 -5.71
C PRO A 182 -7.84 15.18 -7.01
N PHE A 183 -7.53 15.86 -8.12
CA PHE A 183 -8.08 15.54 -9.44
C PHE A 183 -7.59 14.16 -9.92
N TYR A 184 -6.28 13.91 -9.83
CA TYR A 184 -5.71 12.60 -10.20
C TYR A 184 -6.23 11.49 -9.29
N ALA A 185 -6.36 11.74 -7.99
CA ALA A 185 -6.92 10.78 -7.05
C ALA A 185 -8.37 10.42 -7.42
N ALA A 186 -9.23 11.40 -7.66
CA ALA A 186 -10.62 11.18 -8.04
C ALA A 186 -10.72 10.33 -9.33
N GLU A 187 -9.86 10.60 -10.30
CA GLU A 187 -9.84 9.85 -11.56
C GLU A 187 -9.39 8.40 -11.36
N ILE A 188 -8.32 8.16 -10.58
CA ILE A 188 -7.86 6.79 -10.26
C ILE A 188 -8.95 6.02 -9.48
N HIS A 189 -9.55 6.64 -8.46
CA HIS A 189 -10.65 6.01 -7.73
C HIS A 189 -11.78 5.58 -8.67
N ARG A 190 -12.20 6.46 -9.57
CA ARG A 190 -13.25 6.19 -10.56
C ARG A 190 -12.88 5.04 -11.51
N LEU A 191 -11.63 5.01 -12.01
CA LEU A 191 -11.15 3.96 -12.91
C LEU A 191 -11.14 2.60 -12.21
N ILE A 192 -10.62 2.53 -10.99
CA ILE A 192 -10.57 1.28 -10.23
C ILE A 192 -11.97 0.80 -9.85
N GLN A 193 -12.85 1.68 -9.37
CA GLN A 193 -14.25 1.32 -9.02
C GLN A 193 -15.04 0.77 -10.21
N LYS A 194 -14.74 1.23 -11.42
CA LYS A 194 -15.39 0.72 -12.64
C LYS A 194 -15.06 -0.74 -12.92
N GLU A 195 -13.84 -1.16 -12.60
CA GLU A 195 -13.33 -2.51 -12.93
C GLU A 195 -13.41 -3.47 -11.73
N ILE A 196 -13.34 -2.95 -10.49
CA ILE A 196 -13.36 -3.74 -9.25
C ILE A 196 -14.52 -3.26 -8.37
N LEU A 197 -15.61 -4.01 -8.34
CA LEU A 197 -16.85 -3.63 -7.65
C LEU A 197 -16.70 -3.56 -6.12
N THR A 198 -15.73 -4.28 -5.56
CA THR A 198 -15.41 -4.32 -4.12
C THR A 198 -14.49 -3.18 -3.68
N THR A 199 -14.44 -2.09 -4.45
CA THR A 199 -13.61 -0.92 -4.14
C THR A 199 -14.33 0.04 -3.18
N CYS A 200 -13.74 0.25 -2.00
CA CYS A 200 -14.06 1.37 -1.12
C CYS A 200 -13.28 2.61 -1.57
N SER A 201 -13.97 3.70 -1.84
CA SER A 201 -13.39 4.98 -2.25
C SER A 201 -13.79 6.06 -1.26
N ALA A 202 -12.82 6.65 -0.58
CA ALA A 202 -13.02 7.67 0.45
C ALA A 202 -12.22 8.95 0.18
N PHE A 203 -12.83 10.10 0.48
CA PHE A 203 -12.19 11.41 0.44
C PHE A 203 -12.51 12.19 1.71
N ASP A 204 -11.48 12.68 2.38
CA ASP A 204 -11.61 13.55 3.55
C ASP A 204 -11.21 15.00 3.24
N PRO A 205 -11.51 15.98 4.11
CA PRO A 205 -11.21 17.39 3.84
C PRO A 205 -9.75 17.80 4.05
N TYR A 206 -8.87 16.90 4.44
CA TYR A 206 -7.52 17.19 4.88
C TYR A 206 -6.50 17.17 3.74
N GLY A 207 -5.33 17.74 4.01
CA GLY A 207 -4.14 17.70 3.14
C GLY A 207 -3.37 16.38 3.24
N HIS A 208 -2.26 16.29 2.49
CA HIS A 208 -1.49 15.06 2.33
C HIS A 208 -0.95 14.49 3.64
N HIS A 209 -0.39 15.35 4.51
CA HIS A 209 0.28 14.93 5.75
C HIS A 209 -0.61 15.04 7.00
N GLU A 210 -1.88 15.34 6.81
CA GLU A 210 -2.85 15.50 7.90
C GLU A 210 -3.67 14.22 8.08
N ALA A 211 -4.24 14.04 9.27
CA ALA A 211 -5.17 12.96 9.60
C ALA A 211 -4.70 11.54 9.25
N LEU A 212 -3.37 11.28 9.27
CA LEU A 212 -2.83 9.98 8.85
C LEU A 212 -3.27 8.84 9.77
N LYS A 213 -3.37 9.10 11.08
CA LYS A 213 -3.85 8.10 12.06
C LYS A 213 -5.32 7.75 11.82
N GLU A 214 -6.13 8.74 11.55
CA GLU A 214 -7.57 8.61 11.28
C GLU A 214 -7.81 7.83 9.99
N ARG A 215 -7.01 8.09 8.95
CA ARG A 215 -7.07 7.36 7.68
C ARG A 215 -6.72 5.89 7.84
N TYR A 216 -5.64 5.57 8.55
CA TYR A 216 -5.29 4.19 8.84
C TYR A 216 -6.31 3.51 9.77
N ALA A 217 -6.92 4.26 10.70
CA ALA A 217 -7.99 3.73 11.54
C ALA A 217 -9.24 3.39 10.74
N ALA A 218 -9.63 4.26 9.79
CA ALA A 218 -10.76 4.01 8.88
C ALA A 218 -10.51 2.80 7.97
N PHE A 219 -9.28 2.67 7.41
CA PHE A 219 -8.89 1.48 6.67
C PHE A 219 -8.98 0.21 7.54
N ALA A 220 -8.44 0.25 8.76
CA ALA A 220 -8.46 -0.90 9.66
C ALA A 220 -9.89 -1.31 10.04
N GLU A 221 -10.80 -0.36 10.27
CA GLU A 221 -12.22 -0.63 10.55
C GLU A 221 -12.93 -1.27 9.35
N TRP A 222 -12.70 -0.71 8.16
CA TRP A 222 -13.22 -1.30 6.93
C TRP A 222 -12.70 -2.73 6.72
N LEU A 223 -11.38 -2.94 6.90
CA LEU A 223 -10.76 -4.25 6.70
C LEU A 223 -11.28 -5.28 7.71
N THR A 224 -11.45 -4.89 8.98
CA THR A 224 -12.05 -5.73 10.03
C THR A 224 -13.41 -6.24 9.60
N THR A 225 -14.25 -5.37 9.03
CA THR A 225 -15.57 -5.74 8.50
C THR A 225 -15.46 -6.72 7.32
N GLN A 226 -14.56 -6.45 6.35
CA GLN A 226 -14.39 -7.30 5.17
C GLN A 226 -13.84 -8.70 5.51
N TRP A 227 -12.98 -8.77 6.51
CA TRP A 227 -12.32 -10.02 6.90
C TRP A 227 -13.03 -10.76 8.05
N HIS A 228 -14.11 -10.18 8.59
CA HIS A 228 -14.84 -10.71 9.75
C HIS A 228 -13.89 -11.03 10.92
N ILE A 229 -13.08 -10.03 11.30
CA ILE A 229 -12.13 -10.12 12.42
C ILE A 229 -12.77 -9.41 13.62
N ASP A 230 -12.77 -10.09 14.77
CA ASP A 230 -13.22 -9.53 16.07
C ASP A 230 -12.10 -8.74 16.75
#